data_ffe5288e85f9449724a8382928e6857f
#
_entry.id   ffe5288e85f9449724a8382928e6857f
#
_cell.length_a   1.000
_cell.length_b   1.000
_cell.length_c   1.000
_cell.angle_alpha   90.00
_cell.angle_beta   90.00
_cell.angle_gamma   90.00
#
_symmetry.space_group_name_H-M   'P 1'
#
loop_
_entity.id
_entity.type
_entity.pdbx_description
1 polymer ?
#
loop_
_entity_poly.entity_id
_entity_poly.type
_entity_poly.pdbx_seq_one_letter_code
_entity_poly.pdbx_strand_id
1 'polypeptide(L)'
;MSDRLFPDGVATSEWQTFKAAGLREDACGIVFPAGEASCGIPLGGVGTGCMDLDTDGTFGRASIFNSFVPPRVLGVPFLYVSSGGELHCLSTQAPEGSTAAKNVDYFGHFPVADLEFDVAAPFNAGLRAWSPFILGDAQVSNTPGAVFEVRLRNPGEESMDGELLFTFPGPDESEATGQVEVREIDGPFRGVEVVSDSGIEYALGVVQESDLKITCIDAPPCDSVKSGDAVATVRIPFELSPGEEKTVRFVLSWYAPRWVGTDEHHYWHAYSERFDGAAEVARFLAEEHGPLLERILAWQDVIYGEEDLPV
;
A
#
# COMPACT_ATOMS: atom_id res chain seq x y z
N MET A 1 9.98 12.49 23.65
CA MET A 1 10.20 11.88 22.32
C MET A 1 8.83 11.58 21.79
N SER A 2 8.57 11.88 20.54
CA SER A 2 7.30 11.53 19.89
C SER A 2 7.22 10.00 19.85
N ASP A 3 6.07 9.43 20.23
CA ASP A 3 5.81 8.00 20.10
C ASP A 3 5.51 7.58 18.64
N ARG A 4 5.63 8.50 17.70
CA ARG A 4 5.35 8.31 16.28
C ARG A 4 6.46 7.55 15.56
N LEU A 5 6.08 6.74 14.56
CA LEU A 5 6.98 5.89 13.79
C LEU A 5 7.61 6.62 12.58
N PHE A 6 6.96 7.66 12.08
CA PHE A 6 7.43 8.41 10.93
C PHE A 6 7.67 9.88 11.33
N PRO A 7 6.79 10.84 11.04
CA PRO A 7 7.09 12.23 11.32
C PRO A 7 6.87 12.62 12.79
N ASP A 8 7.52 13.69 13.21
CA ASP A 8 7.38 14.26 14.53
C ASP A 8 6.31 15.38 14.55
N GLY A 9 5.35 15.24 15.47
CA GLY A 9 4.58 16.32 16.11
C GLY A 9 3.96 17.38 15.19
N VAL A 10 3.32 17.02 14.08
CA VAL A 10 2.71 17.98 13.17
C VAL A 10 1.28 18.27 13.55
N ALA A 11 0.91 19.55 13.60
CA ALA A 11 -0.46 19.99 13.73
C ALA A 11 -1.20 19.93 12.39
N THR A 12 -2.52 19.84 12.42
CA THR A 12 -3.40 19.60 11.29
C THR A 12 -3.71 20.85 10.47
N SER A 13 -4.02 20.67 9.18
CA SER A 13 -4.68 21.60 8.25
C SER A 13 -3.94 22.84 7.74
N GLU A 14 -2.65 23.01 8.02
CA GLU A 14 -1.84 24.10 7.46
C GLU A 14 -0.52 23.56 6.92
N TRP A 15 0.13 24.29 6.01
CA TRP A 15 1.48 23.99 5.58
C TRP A 15 2.43 24.00 6.77
N GLN A 16 3.06 22.88 7.02
CA GLN A 16 3.92 22.64 8.17
C GLN A 16 5.25 22.07 7.70
N THR A 17 6.30 22.40 8.41
CA THR A 17 7.58 21.71 8.28
C THR A 17 7.61 20.52 9.23
N PHE A 18 7.89 19.33 8.74
CA PHE A 18 7.92 18.10 9.53
C PHE A 18 9.06 17.17 9.10
N LYS A 19 9.49 16.32 10.02
CA LYS A 19 10.49 15.30 9.70
C LYS A 19 9.82 14.11 9.05
N ALA A 20 10.17 13.84 7.80
CA ALA A 20 9.76 12.62 7.11
C ALA A 20 10.91 11.61 7.09
N ALA A 21 10.63 10.34 7.37
CA ALA A 21 11.65 9.31 7.37
C ALA A 21 12.30 9.19 5.99
N GLY A 22 13.65 9.19 5.96
CA GLY A 22 14.43 9.11 4.73
C GLY A 22 14.79 10.44 4.08
N LEU A 23 14.24 11.56 4.54
CA LEU A 23 14.68 12.90 4.13
C LEU A 23 15.76 13.43 5.07
N ARG A 24 16.75 14.18 4.53
CA ARG A 24 17.82 14.81 5.33
C ARG A 24 17.34 16.06 6.03
N GLU A 25 16.49 16.82 5.33
CA GLU A 25 15.91 18.07 5.80
C GLU A 25 14.44 17.85 6.18
N ASP A 26 13.88 18.79 6.91
CA ASP A 26 12.46 18.76 7.24
C ASP A 26 11.62 18.95 5.97
N ALA A 27 10.65 18.06 5.74
CA ALA A 27 9.71 18.18 4.65
C ALA A 27 8.66 19.25 4.94
N CYS A 28 8.08 19.83 3.90
CA CYS A 28 6.97 20.75 4.00
C CYS A 28 5.72 20.12 3.37
N GLY A 29 4.60 20.17 4.07
CA GLY A 29 3.37 19.55 3.58
C GLY A 29 2.17 19.89 4.44
N ILE A 30 1.04 19.29 4.11
CA ILE A 30 -0.21 19.41 4.87
C ILE A 30 -0.51 18.06 5.50
N VAL A 31 -0.83 18.08 6.80
CA VAL A 31 -1.32 16.91 7.53
C VAL A 31 -2.84 16.97 7.57
N PHE A 32 -3.48 15.90 7.18
CA PHE A 32 -4.93 15.77 7.20
C PHE A 32 -5.36 14.77 8.28
N PRO A 33 -6.19 15.15 9.25
CA PRO A 33 -6.90 14.17 10.05
C PRO A 33 -7.91 13.41 9.18
N ALA A 34 -8.20 12.17 9.57
CA ALA A 34 -9.14 11.32 8.85
C ALA A 34 -10.50 12.00 8.64
N GLY A 35 -11.02 11.94 7.42
CA GLY A 35 -12.33 12.47 7.04
C GLY A 35 -12.35 13.94 6.60
N GLU A 36 -11.24 14.68 6.68
CA GLU A 36 -11.16 16.06 6.17
C GLU A 36 -10.79 16.13 4.70
N ALA A 37 -10.03 15.17 4.17
CA ALA A 37 -9.69 15.08 2.76
C ALA A 37 -10.60 14.09 2.03
N SER A 38 -10.93 14.40 0.77
CA SER A 38 -11.81 13.58 -0.07
C SER A 38 -11.07 12.65 -1.02
N CYS A 39 -9.73 12.68 -1.02
CA CYS A 39 -8.86 11.81 -1.81
C CYS A 39 -7.51 11.70 -1.14
N GLY A 40 -6.80 10.63 -1.44
CA GLY A 40 -5.43 10.40 -1.00
C GLY A 40 -4.43 10.46 -2.16
N ILE A 41 -3.24 9.92 -1.91
CA ILE A 41 -2.22 9.80 -2.94
C ILE A 41 -2.57 8.68 -3.93
N PRO A 42 -2.43 8.92 -5.25
CA PRO A 42 -2.57 7.84 -6.23
C PRO A 42 -1.33 6.93 -6.19
N LEU A 43 -1.54 5.66 -5.89
CA LEU A 43 -0.52 4.61 -5.98
C LEU A 43 -0.61 3.94 -7.35
N GLY A 44 0.51 3.81 -8.02
CA GLY A 44 0.65 3.22 -9.35
C GLY A 44 1.64 4.00 -10.21
N GLY A 45 2.22 3.31 -11.18
CA GLY A 45 3.14 3.94 -12.12
C GLY A 45 2.44 4.83 -13.14
N VAL A 46 3.19 5.67 -13.81
CA VAL A 46 2.67 6.56 -14.86
C VAL A 46 2.10 5.73 -16.02
N GLY A 47 0.80 5.92 -16.30
CA GLY A 47 0.12 5.21 -17.39
C GLY A 47 -0.16 3.73 -17.10
N THR A 48 -0.23 3.32 -15.84
CA THR A 48 -0.50 1.93 -15.45
C THR A 48 -1.86 1.73 -14.76
N GLY A 49 -2.68 2.77 -14.68
CA GLY A 49 -3.76 2.88 -13.72
C GLY A 49 -3.23 3.27 -12.33
N CYS A 50 -4.12 3.68 -11.46
CA CYS A 50 -3.78 4.02 -10.09
C CYS A 50 -4.86 3.54 -9.12
N MET A 51 -4.49 3.51 -7.86
CA MET A 51 -5.37 3.25 -6.74
C MET A 51 -5.09 4.30 -5.66
N ASP A 52 -6.13 5.00 -5.23
CA ASP A 52 -5.99 6.03 -4.20
C ASP A 52 -5.78 5.36 -2.82
N LEU A 53 -4.80 5.86 -2.07
CA LEU A 53 -4.68 5.60 -0.64
C LEU A 53 -5.30 6.79 0.10
N ASP A 54 -6.52 6.62 0.56
CA ASP A 54 -7.29 7.67 1.20
C ASP A 54 -6.77 8.01 2.62
N THR A 55 -7.07 9.23 3.07
CA THR A 55 -6.57 9.77 4.34
C THR A 55 -7.11 9.05 5.57
N ASP A 56 -8.15 8.23 5.41
CA ASP A 56 -8.72 7.40 6.47
C ASP A 56 -8.10 5.99 6.57
N GLY A 57 -7.10 5.69 5.73
CA GLY A 57 -6.42 4.40 5.70
C GLY A 57 -7.12 3.34 4.85
N THR A 58 -8.04 3.74 3.96
CA THR A 58 -8.70 2.84 3.00
C THR A 58 -8.10 2.95 1.60
N PHE A 59 -8.33 1.93 0.77
CA PHE A 59 -8.23 2.09 -0.67
C PHE A 59 -9.48 2.82 -1.20
N GLY A 60 -9.27 3.93 -1.88
CA GLY A 60 -10.33 4.77 -2.43
C GLY A 60 -10.77 4.35 -3.82
N ARG A 61 -10.49 5.20 -4.82
CA ARG A 61 -10.78 4.88 -6.23
C ARG A 61 -9.66 4.09 -6.85
N ALA A 62 -10.00 3.20 -7.78
CA ALA A 62 -9.04 2.38 -8.50
C ALA A 62 -9.35 2.34 -9.99
N SER A 63 -8.29 2.40 -10.81
CA SER A 63 -8.33 2.23 -12.26
C SER A 63 -7.31 1.20 -12.76
N ILE A 64 -6.74 0.43 -11.85
CA ILE A 64 -5.64 -0.51 -12.11
C ILE A 64 -6.01 -1.67 -13.05
N PHE A 65 -7.31 -1.96 -13.16
CA PHE A 65 -7.86 -2.99 -14.06
C PHE A 65 -8.63 -2.36 -15.23
N ASN A 66 -8.19 -1.19 -15.70
CA ASN A 66 -8.75 -0.45 -16.83
C ASN A 66 -10.17 0.14 -16.60
N SER A 67 -10.59 0.27 -15.36
CA SER A 67 -11.84 0.95 -14.98
C SER A 67 -11.61 2.47 -14.87
N PHE A 68 -11.56 3.16 -16.04
CA PHE A 68 -11.17 4.58 -16.07
C PHE A 68 -12.35 5.55 -15.91
N VAL A 69 -13.52 5.21 -16.45
CA VAL A 69 -14.67 6.14 -16.47
C VAL A 69 -15.99 5.38 -16.27
N PRO A 70 -16.56 5.45 -15.06
CA PRO A 70 -15.95 5.96 -13.83
C PRO A 70 -14.88 5.01 -13.29
N PRO A 71 -13.91 5.47 -12.51
CA PRO A 71 -13.02 4.57 -11.78
C PRO A 71 -13.83 3.77 -10.75
N ARG A 72 -13.40 2.54 -10.48
CA ARG A 72 -14.03 1.72 -9.45
C ARG A 72 -13.81 2.35 -8.06
N VAL A 73 -14.83 2.38 -7.24
CA VAL A 73 -14.72 2.78 -5.83
C VAL A 73 -14.55 1.52 -4.99
N LEU A 74 -13.38 1.35 -4.39
CA LEU A 74 -13.11 0.27 -3.45
C LEU A 74 -13.71 0.61 -2.07
N GLY A 75 -13.28 1.71 -1.46
CA GLY A 75 -13.78 2.20 -0.16
C GLY A 75 -13.59 1.17 0.95
N VAL A 76 -12.46 0.43 0.93
CA VAL A 76 -12.23 -0.70 1.84
C VAL A 76 -10.89 -0.56 2.56
N PRO A 77 -10.85 -0.84 3.86
CA PRO A 77 -9.60 -1.01 4.58
C PRO A 77 -8.89 -2.28 4.10
N PHE A 78 -7.57 -2.28 4.19
CA PHE A 78 -6.74 -3.34 3.66
C PHE A 78 -5.68 -3.87 4.65
N LEU A 79 -5.38 -3.11 5.70
CA LEU A 79 -4.42 -3.50 6.73
C LEU A 79 -5.11 -3.78 8.07
N TYR A 80 -4.73 -4.89 8.68
CA TYR A 80 -5.23 -5.29 9.97
C TYR A 80 -4.12 -5.89 10.83
N VAL A 81 -4.27 -5.81 12.15
CA VAL A 81 -3.40 -6.48 13.12
C VAL A 81 -4.27 -7.30 14.06
N SER A 82 -4.03 -8.60 14.11
CA SER A 82 -4.63 -9.49 15.11
C SER A 82 -3.65 -9.64 16.26
N SER A 83 -4.05 -9.28 17.48
CA SER A 83 -3.25 -9.44 18.69
C SER A 83 -4.14 -9.56 19.91
N GLY A 84 -3.77 -10.41 20.86
CA GLY A 84 -4.55 -10.62 22.10
C GLY A 84 -5.97 -11.13 21.87
N GLY A 85 -6.26 -11.74 20.72
CA GLY A 85 -7.60 -12.23 20.36
C GLY A 85 -8.53 -11.17 19.77
N GLU A 86 -8.04 -9.95 19.55
CA GLU A 86 -8.77 -8.86 18.90
C GLU A 86 -8.20 -8.59 17.50
N LEU A 87 -9.08 -8.18 16.58
CA LEU A 87 -8.71 -7.75 15.24
C LEU A 87 -8.81 -6.22 15.17
N HIS A 88 -7.68 -5.55 14.98
CA HIS A 88 -7.57 -4.11 14.83
C HIS A 88 -7.45 -3.74 13.35
N CYS A 89 -8.31 -2.84 12.89
CA CYS A 89 -8.28 -2.29 11.54
C CYS A 89 -7.40 -1.02 11.54
N LEU A 90 -6.41 -0.96 10.68
CA LEU A 90 -5.55 0.22 10.49
C LEU A 90 -6.25 1.24 9.56
N SER A 91 -7.45 1.62 9.94
CA SER A 91 -8.30 2.62 9.28
C SER A 91 -9.36 3.11 10.26
N THR A 92 -9.89 4.32 10.05
CA THR A 92 -11.07 4.79 10.77
C THR A 92 -12.37 4.15 10.28
N GLN A 93 -12.34 3.44 9.15
CA GLN A 93 -13.45 2.73 8.53
C GLN A 93 -13.31 1.22 8.80
N ALA A 94 -13.70 0.77 9.98
CA ALA A 94 -13.60 -0.65 10.32
C ALA A 94 -14.86 -1.43 9.96
N PRO A 95 -14.72 -2.62 9.34
CA PRO A 95 -15.84 -3.53 9.15
C PRO A 95 -16.24 -4.16 10.49
N GLU A 96 -17.48 -4.67 10.58
CA GLU A 96 -17.96 -5.41 11.74
C GLU A 96 -17.03 -6.59 12.06
N GLY A 97 -16.73 -6.80 13.33
CA GLY A 97 -15.78 -7.82 13.78
C GLY A 97 -14.34 -7.33 13.90
N SER A 98 -14.08 -6.05 13.64
CA SER A 98 -12.78 -5.42 13.87
C SER A 98 -12.91 -4.07 14.59
N THR A 99 -11.84 -3.64 15.26
CA THR A 99 -11.77 -2.37 15.98
C THR A 99 -11.06 -1.32 15.12
N ALA A 100 -11.73 -0.19 14.86
CA ALA A 100 -11.19 0.91 14.07
C ALA A 100 -10.03 1.63 14.77
N ALA A 101 -9.11 2.20 14.02
CA ALA A 101 -8.25 3.27 14.50
C ALA A 101 -9.12 4.48 14.88
N LYS A 102 -8.74 5.16 15.96
CA LYS A 102 -9.44 6.38 16.41
C LYS A 102 -9.15 7.57 15.51
N ASN A 103 -7.95 7.61 14.98
CA ASN A 103 -7.45 8.62 14.08
C ASN A 103 -6.38 8.04 13.14
N VAL A 104 -6.18 8.68 12.00
CA VAL A 104 -5.07 8.46 11.08
C VAL A 104 -4.45 9.82 10.80
N ASP A 105 -3.19 10.00 11.16
CA ASP A 105 -2.43 11.16 10.70
C ASP A 105 -1.79 10.82 9.35
N TYR A 106 -2.12 11.61 8.35
CA TYR A 106 -1.72 11.37 6.96
C TYR A 106 -0.74 12.44 6.50
N PHE A 107 0.46 12.02 6.10
CA PHE A 107 1.56 12.88 5.65
C PHE A 107 1.85 12.59 4.18
N GLY A 108 1.24 13.38 3.28
CA GLY A 108 1.43 13.22 1.85
C GLY A 108 2.65 14.00 1.35
N HIS A 109 3.62 13.29 0.78
CA HIS A 109 4.78 13.85 0.07
C HIS A 109 5.01 13.08 -1.23
N PHE A 110 4.13 13.28 -2.20
CA PHE A 110 4.08 12.54 -3.46
C PHE A 110 5.46 12.22 -4.04
N PRO A 111 5.73 10.98 -4.47
CA PRO A 111 4.84 9.83 -4.61
C PRO A 111 4.79 8.92 -3.37
N VAL A 112 5.13 9.43 -2.21
CA VAL A 112 5.14 8.73 -0.93
C VAL A 112 4.05 9.31 -0.02
N ALA A 113 3.39 8.43 0.73
CA ALA A 113 2.55 8.81 1.86
C ALA A 113 2.97 8.03 3.10
N ASP A 114 3.07 8.73 4.23
CA ASP A 114 3.27 8.15 5.55
C ASP A 114 2.00 8.31 6.38
N LEU A 115 1.50 7.22 6.95
CA LEU A 115 0.34 7.18 7.81
C LEU A 115 0.73 6.70 9.20
N GLU A 116 0.18 7.36 10.23
CA GLU A 116 0.27 6.92 11.62
C GLU A 116 -1.12 6.63 12.16
N PHE A 117 -1.29 5.48 12.78
CA PHE A 117 -2.59 4.99 13.25
C PHE A 117 -2.71 5.10 14.77
N ASP A 118 -3.67 5.88 15.25
CA ASP A 118 -4.05 5.88 16.68
C ASP A 118 -4.99 4.69 16.95
N VAL A 119 -4.40 3.56 17.29
CA VAL A 119 -5.14 2.31 17.59
C VAL A 119 -5.28 2.14 19.10
N ALA A 120 -6.44 1.65 19.53
CA ALA A 120 -6.67 1.29 20.95
C ALA A 120 -6.10 -0.13 21.24
N ALA A 121 -4.79 -0.29 21.07
CA ALA A 121 -4.09 -1.56 21.13
C ALA A 121 -2.72 -1.39 21.81
N PRO A 122 -2.09 -2.47 22.31
CA PRO A 122 -0.79 -2.40 22.98
C PRO A 122 0.40 -2.25 21.98
N PHE A 123 0.17 -1.80 20.76
CA PHE A 123 1.20 -1.56 19.75
C PHE A 123 1.01 -0.20 19.08
N ASN A 124 2.09 0.32 18.51
CA ASN A 124 2.04 1.43 17.57
C ASN A 124 2.14 0.88 16.16
N ALA A 125 1.41 1.47 15.23
CA ALA A 125 1.43 1.08 13.82
C ALA A 125 1.60 2.30 12.92
N GLY A 126 2.41 2.16 11.87
CA GLY A 126 2.59 3.14 10.82
C GLY A 126 2.71 2.46 9.46
N LEU A 127 2.40 3.19 8.40
CA LEU A 127 2.47 2.76 7.02
C LEU A 127 3.23 3.79 6.19
N ARG A 128 4.23 3.37 5.43
CA ARG A 128 4.74 4.10 4.28
C ARG A 128 4.30 3.41 3.01
N ALA A 129 3.60 4.13 2.13
CA ALA A 129 3.16 3.61 0.84
C ALA A 129 3.70 4.47 -0.31
N TRP A 130 4.13 3.83 -1.39
CA TRP A 130 4.68 4.52 -2.55
C TRP A 130 4.66 3.66 -3.81
N SER A 131 4.76 4.33 -4.96
CA SER A 131 4.96 3.70 -6.27
C SER A 131 6.13 4.36 -6.98
N PRO A 132 6.82 3.67 -7.90
CA PRO A 132 7.94 4.26 -8.62
C PRO A 132 7.53 5.51 -9.42
N PHE A 133 8.11 6.64 -9.07
CA PHE A 133 8.04 7.88 -9.83
C PHE A 133 9.42 8.51 -9.86
N ILE A 134 10.17 8.22 -10.91
CA ILE A 134 11.58 8.60 -11.02
C ILE A 134 11.73 9.64 -12.11
N LEU A 135 12.12 10.85 -11.72
CA LEU A 135 12.32 11.94 -12.67
C LEU A 135 13.35 11.57 -13.73
N GLY A 136 12.97 11.74 -15.00
CA GLY A 136 13.82 11.42 -16.14
C GLY A 136 13.87 9.93 -16.53
N ASP A 137 13.16 9.06 -15.81
CA ASP A 137 13.11 7.62 -16.08
C ASP A 137 11.66 7.15 -16.25
N ALA A 138 11.09 7.43 -17.42
CA ALA A 138 9.72 7.08 -17.73
C ALA A 138 9.48 5.56 -17.74
N GLN A 139 10.51 4.79 -18.09
CA GLN A 139 10.41 3.33 -18.15
C GLN A 139 10.23 2.73 -16.75
N VAL A 140 11.03 3.15 -15.77
CA VAL A 140 10.88 2.71 -14.38
C VAL A 140 9.61 3.29 -13.75
N SER A 141 9.26 4.53 -14.07
CA SER A 141 8.02 5.15 -13.60
C SER A 141 6.75 4.49 -14.16
N ASN A 142 6.85 3.73 -15.25
CA ASN A 142 5.76 2.92 -15.82
C ASN A 142 5.78 1.50 -15.25
N THR A 143 5.80 1.37 -13.92
CA THR A 143 5.73 0.07 -13.22
C THR A 143 4.37 -0.08 -12.53
N PRO A 144 3.56 -1.09 -12.88
CA PRO A 144 2.19 -1.27 -12.39
C PRO A 144 2.16 -1.92 -10.99
N GLY A 145 2.46 -1.15 -9.94
CA GLY A 145 2.47 -1.67 -8.58
C GLY A 145 2.85 -0.63 -7.54
N ALA A 146 2.73 -1.02 -6.28
CA ALA A 146 3.04 -0.22 -5.11
C ALA A 146 3.71 -1.05 -4.02
N VAL A 147 4.52 -0.39 -3.21
CA VAL A 147 5.17 -0.94 -2.02
C VAL A 147 4.55 -0.32 -0.77
N PHE A 148 4.29 -1.15 0.23
CA PHE A 148 3.68 -0.77 1.50
C PHE A 148 4.57 -1.25 2.64
N GLU A 149 5.32 -0.34 3.24
CA GLU A 149 6.16 -0.61 4.39
C GLU A 149 5.36 -0.39 5.67
N VAL A 150 4.97 -1.47 6.33
CA VAL A 150 4.22 -1.43 7.60
C VAL A 150 5.20 -1.58 8.75
N ARG A 151 5.17 -0.64 9.69
CA ARG A 151 5.97 -0.66 10.91
C ARG A 151 5.08 -0.92 12.10
N LEU A 152 5.47 -1.89 12.92
CA LEU A 152 4.85 -2.19 14.18
C LEU A 152 5.89 -2.03 15.29
N ARG A 153 5.50 -1.41 16.41
CA ARG A 153 6.35 -1.26 17.58
C ARG A 153 5.58 -1.66 18.82
N ASN A 154 6.24 -2.41 19.69
CA ASN A 154 5.77 -2.70 21.03
C ASN A 154 6.23 -1.60 22.01
N PRO A 155 5.39 -0.66 22.42
CA PRO A 155 5.77 0.37 23.39
C PRO A 155 5.68 -0.11 24.84
N GLY A 156 5.16 -1.32 25.09
CA GLY A 156 4.91 -1.91 26.39
C GLY A 156 6.15 -2.47 27.07
N GLU A 157 5.97 -3.02 28.26
CA GLU A 157 7.00 -3.66 29.08
C GLU A 157 7.00 -5.19 28.94
N GLU A 158 5.97 -5.78 28.31
CA GLU A 158 5.82 -7.21 28.09
C GLU A 158 5.93 -7.53 26.59
N SER A 159 6.40 -8.74 26.26
CA SER A 159 6.41 -9.22 24.88
C SER A 159 4.98 -9.40 24.36
N MET A 160 4.77 -9.12 23.10
CA MET A 160 3.50 -9.30 22.42
C MET A 160 3.68 -10.11 21.13
N ASP A 161 2.62 -10.83 20.77
CA ASP A 161 2.54 -11.58 19.51
C ASP A 161 1.24 -11.28 18.77
N GLY A 162 1.24 -11.64 17.50
CA GLY A 162 0.07 -11.43 16.65
C GLY A 162 0.32 -11.75 15.19
N GLU A 163 -0.59 -11.30 14.37
CA GLU A 163 -0.49 -11.40 12.91
C GLU A 163 -0.79 -10.04 12.27
N LEU A 164 0.06 -9.64 11.34
CA LEU A 164 -0.20 -8.53 10.42
C LEU A 164 -0.85 -9.09 9.16
N LEU A 165 -1.95 -8.48 8.74
CA LEU A 165 -2.73 -8.92 7.59
C LEU A 165 -2.84 -7.79 6.55
N PHE A 166 -2.59 -8.15 5.30
CA PHE A 166 -2.93 -7.30 4.15
C PHE A 166 -3.95 -8.04 3.29
N THR A 167 -5.10 -7.41 3.02
CA THR A 167 -6.14 -7.97 2.15
C THR A 167 -6.40 -7.08 0.95
N PHE A 168 -6.62 -7.70 -0.21
CA PHE A 168 -7.00 -7.00 -1.43
C PHE A 168 -8.18 -7.71 -2.10
N PRO A 169 -9.25 -6.97 -2.48
CA PRO A 169 -10.47 -7.59 -3.01
C PRO A 169 -10.32 -8.13 -4.44
N GLY A 170 -9.22 -7.80 -5.13
CA GLY A 170 -9.04 -8.17 -6.54
C GLY A 170 -9.98 -7.44 -7.51
N PRO A 171 -9.99 -7.83 -8.79
CA PRO A 171 -10.92 -7.32 -9.78
C PRO A 171 -12.36 -7.80 -9.50
N ASP A 172 -13.34 -7.02 -9.91
CA ASP A 172 -14.74 -7.44 -9.89
C ASP A 172 -15.19 -8.00 -11.26
N GLU A 173 -16.46 -8.44 -11.34
CA GLU A 173 -17.04 -9.03 -12.56
C GLU A 173 -17.07 -8.09 -13.78
N SER A 174 -16.97 -6.78 -13.56
CA SER A 174 -16.92 -5.80 -14.66
C SER A 174 -15.49 -5.61 -15.20
N GLU A 175 -14.50 -5.89 -14.39
CA GLU A 175 -13.07 -5.74 -14.69
C GLU A 175 -12.46 -7.05 -15.23
N ALA A 176 -12.81 -8.18 -14.62
CA ALA A 176 -12.31 -9.49 -15.02
C ALA A 176 -13.46 -10.49 -15.23
N THR A 177 -13.32 -11.34 -16.20
CA THR A 177 -14.30 -12.37 -16.56
C THR A 177 -13.70 -13.75 -16.59
N GLY A 178 -14.54 -14.76 -16.41
CA GLY A 178 -14.13 -16.17 -16.42
C GLY A 178 -13.72 -16.67 -15.05
N GLN A 179 -12.97 -17.76 -15.02
CA GLN A 179 -12.47 -18.35 -13.79
C GLN A 179 -11.23 -17.61 -13.28
N VAL A 180 -11.01 -17.70 -12.00
CA VAL A 180 -9.84 -17.14 -11.33
C VAL A 180 -8.98 -18.30 -10.83
N GLU A 181 -7.70 -18.25 -11.12
CA GLU A 181 -6.69 -19.18 -10.62
C GLU A 181 -5.79 -18.43 -9.62
N VAL A 182 -5.54 -19.02 -8.46
CA VAL A 182 -4.60 -18.51 -7.45
C VAL A 182 -3.35 -19.37 -7.46
N ARG A 183 -2.19 -18.75 -7.60
CA ARG A 183 -0.88 -19.39 -7.66
C ARG A 183 0.01 -18.85 -6.55
N GLU A 184 0.69 -19.72 -5.82
CA GLU A 184 1.72 -19.32 -4.88
C GLU A 184 3.00 -18.90 -5.63
N ILE A 185 3.65 -17.86 -5.11
CA ILE A 185 4.92 -17.36 -5.63
C ILE A 185 5.96 -17.42 -4.51
N ASP A 186 7.12 -18.00 -4.82
CA ASP A 186 8.31 -18.03 -3.96
C ASP A 186 9.47 -17.26 -4.61
N GLY A 187 10.38 -16.77 -3.78
CA GLY A 187 11.59 -16.06 -4.20
C GLY A 187 11.77 -14.74 -3.48
N PRO A 188 12.37 -13.70 -4.10
CA PRO A 188 12.55 -12.36 -3.52
C PRO A 188 11.21 -11.71 -3.14
N PHE A 189 10.17 -11.98 -3.92
CA PHE A 189 8.77 -11.76 -3.57
C PHE A 189 8.14 -13.09 -3.20
N ARG A 190 7.44 -13.13 -2.09
CA ARG A 190 6.67 -14.30 -1.66
C ARG A 190 5.24 -13.92 -1.37
N GLY A 191 4.30 -14.65 -1.99
CA GLY A 191 2.87 -14.34 -1.88
C GLY A 191 2.03 -15.15 -2.85
N VAL A 192 0.98 -14.53 -3.36
CA VAL A 192 0.09 -15.11 -4.36
C VAL A 192 -0.04 -14.24 -5.59
N GLU A 193 -0.24 -14.88 -6.73
CA GLU A 193 -0.71 -14.30 -7.96
C GLU A 193 -2.13 -14.79 -8.23
N VAL A 194 -2.99 -13.89 -8.62
CA VAL A 194 -4.37 -14.16 -8.99
C VAL A 194 -4.53 -13.82 -10.46
N VAL A 195 -4.91 -14.80 -11.25
CA VAL A 195 -5.02 -14.70 -12.72
C VAL A 195 -6.44 -15.02 -13.15
N SER A 196 -7.06 -14.14 -13.92
CA SER A 196 -8.37 -14.39 -14.53
C SER A 196 -8.26 -14.89 -15.97
N ASP A 197 -9.28 -15.60 -16.46
CA ASP A 197 -9.37 -16.04 -17.86
C ASP A 197 -9.32 -14.87 -18.85
N SER A 198 -9.72 -13.66 -18.42
CA SER A 198 -9.65 -12.45 -19.25
C SER A 198 -8.24 -11.86 -19.37
N GLY A 199 -7.25 -12.41 -18.66
CA GLY A 199 -5.87 -11.93 -18.67
C GLY A 199 -5.65 -10.71 -17.79
N ILE A 200 -6.54 -10.46 -16.83
CA ILE A 200 -6.33 -9.51 -15.75
C ILE A 200 -5.68 -10.26 -14.59
N GLU A 201 -4.59 -9.72 -14.07
CA GLU A 201 -3.82 -10.34 -13.01
C GLU A 201 -3.47 -9.34 -11.92
N TYR A 202 -3.26 -9.84 -10.70
CA TYR A 202 -2.57 -9.11 -9.65
C TYR A 202 -1.73 -10.06 -8.79
N ALA A 203 -0.72 -9.53 -8.10
CA ALA A 203 0.03 -10.27 -7.11
C ALA A 203 0.08 -9.48 -5.80
N LEU A 204 -0.14 -10.19 -4.70
CA LEU A 204 -0.04 -9.67 -3.33
C LEU A 204 0.88 -10.56 -2.51
N GLY A 205 1.85 -9.95 -1.86
CA GLY A 205 2.82 -10.67 -1.03
C GLY A 205 3.76 -9.72 -0.34
N VAL A 206 4.89 -10.26 0.10
CA VAL A 206 5.92 -9.51 0.81
C VAL A 206 7.27 -9.63 0.14
N VAL A 207 8.11 -8.63 0.37
CA VAL A 207 9.55 -8.73 0.15
C VAL A 207 10.10 -9.77 1.13
N GLN A 208 10.73 -10.82 0.60
CA GLN A 208 11.30 -11.87 1.42
C GLN A 208 12.59 -11.38 2.10
N GLU A 209 12.43 -10.79 3.25
CA GLU A 209 13.50 -10.56 4.20
C GLU A 209 13.57 -11.75 5.15
N SER A 210 14.77 -12.23 5.50
CA SER A 210 15.04 -13.48 6.24
C SER A 210 13.97 -13.81 7.30
N ASP A 211 13.51 -15.06 7.33
CA ASP A 211 12.66 -15.67 8.38
C ASP A 211 11.19 -15.26 8.46
N LEU A 212 10.66 -14.47 7.49
CA LEU A 212 9.22 -14.22 7.45
C LEU A 212 8.44 -15.50 7.12
N LYS A 213 7.63 -15.94 8.06
CA LYS A 213 6.61 -16.96 7.81
C LYS A 213 5.40 -16.26 7.19
N ILE A 214 4.93 -16.79 6.07
CA ILE A 214 3.80 -16.23 5.35
C ILE A 214 2.72 -17.29 5.26
N THR A 215 1.47 -16.86 5.39
CA THR A 215 0.30 -17.65 5.02
C THR A 215 -0.56 -16.81 4.09
N CYS A 216 -0.85 -17.36 2.92
CA CYS A 216 -1.77 -16.73 1.97
C CYS A 216 -3.09 -17.46 2.00
N ILE A 217 -4.19 -16.71 2.00
CA ILE A 217 -5.55 -17.25 2.00
C ILE A 217 -6.42 -16.44 1.02
N ASP A 218 -7.40 -17.12 0.45
CA ASP A 218 -8.43 -16.57 -0.43
C ASP A 218 -9.68 -16.11 0.34
N ALA A 219 -9.48 -15.60 1.55
CA ALA A 219 -10.54 -15.17 2.43
C ALA A 219 -10.22 -13.82 3.08
N PRO A 220 -11.23 -12.98 3.32
CA PRO A 220 -11.05 -11.72 4.01
C PRO A 220 -10.70 -11.94 5.50
N PRO A 221 -10.20 -10.91 6.20
CA PRO A 221 -9.79 -10.98 7.60
C PRO A 221 -10.96 -11.22 8.58
N CYS A 222 -12.20 -10.89 8.19
CA CYS A 222 -13.42 -11.12 8.97
C CYS A 222 -14.62 -11.28 8.02
N ASP A 223 -15.69 -11.91 8.50
CA ASP A 223 -16.87 -12.30 7.72
C ASP A 223 -17.63 -11.10 7.11
N SER A 224 -17.49 -9.92 7.68
CA SER A 224 -18.17 -8.71 7.20
C SER A 224 -17.45 -8.02 6.03
N VAL A 225 -16.21 -8.37 5.74
CA VAL A 225 -15.52 -7.93 4.52
C VAL A 225 -16.07 -8.74 3.35
N LYS A 226 -16.45 -8.06 2.27
CA LYS A 226 -16.95 -8.74 1.09
C LYS A 226 -15.93 -9.77 0.60
N SER A 227 -16.37 -11.00 0.49
CA SER A 227 -15.63 -12.07 -0.15
C SER A 227 -15.97 -12.12 -1.64
N GLY A 228 -15.00 -12.43 -2.47
CA GLY A 228 -15.16 -12.73 -3.89
C GLY A 228 -14.13 -13.77 -4.29
N ASP A 229 -14.30 -14.39 -5.43
CA ASP A 229 -13.38 -15.44 -5.89
C ASP A 229 -11.94 -14.94 -6.13
N ALA A 230 -11.78 -13.62 -6.22
CA ALA A 230 -10.50 -12.95 -6.47
C ALA A 230 -9.88 -12.28 -5.23
N VAL A 231 -10.41 -12.49 -4.03
CA VAL A 231 -9.84 -11.91 -2.80
C VAL A 231 -8.56 -12.65 -2.41
N ALA A 232 -7.53 -11.90 -2.04
CA ALA A 232 -6.35 -12.46 -1.41
C ALA A 232 -6.03 -11.74 -0.09
N THR A 233 -5.61 -12.51 0.92
CA THR A 233 -5.11 -12.00 2.19
C THR A 233 -3.77 -12.65 2.50
N VAL A 234 -2.77 -11.84 2.77
CA VAL A 234 -1.44 -12.27 3.23
C VAL A 234 -1.36 -12.03 4.73
N ARG A 235 -0.97 -13.07 5.48
CA ARG A 235 -0.82 -13.06 6.94
C ARG A 235 0.63 -13.27 7.32
N ILE A 236 1.15 -12.42 8.19
CA ILE A 236 2.53 -12.45 8.68
C ILE A 236 2.50 -12.51 10.21
N PRO A 237 2.84 -13.62 10.83
CA PRO A 237 2.96 -13.69 12.26
C PRO A 237 4.16 -12.85 12.73
N PHE A 238 4.00 -12.24 13.89
CA PHE A 238 5.07 -11.50 14.53
C PHE A 238 5.10 -11.78 16.04
N GLU A 239 6.29 -11.60 16.59
CA GLU A 239 6.55 -11.51 18.02
C GLU A 239 7.44 -10.29 18.23
N LEU A 240 7.09 -9.43 19.20
CA LEU A 240 7.82 -8.21 19.52
C LEU A 240 8.14 -8.18 21.01
N SER A 241 9.42 -8.11 21.32
CA SER A 241 9.91 -7.85 22.67
C SER A 241 9.58 -6.40 23.11
N PRO A 242 9.67 -6.05 24.40
CA PRO A 242 9.52 -4.68 24.87
C PRO A 242 10.42 -3.69 24.10
N GLY A 243 9.82 -2.64 23.53
CA GLY A 243 10.50 -1.62 22.75
C GLY A 243 10.94 -2.03 21.34
N GLU A 244 10.70 -3.28 20.95
CA GLU A 244 11.08 -3.77 19.62
C GLU A 244 10.17 -3.19 18.52
N GLU A 245 10.80 -2.92 17.37
CA GLU A 245 10.12 -2.48 16.14
C GLU A 245 10.36 -3.52 15.04
N LYS A 246 9.32 -3.82 14.27
CA LYS A 246 9.37 -4.70 13.10
C LYS A 246 8.79 -4.00 11.90
N THR A 247 9.50 -4.10 10.79
CA THR A 247 9.04 -3.62 9.48
C THR A 247 8.70 -4.81 8.60
N VAL A 248 7.53 -4.76 7.96
CA VAL A 248 7.11 -5.72 6.92
C VAL A 248 6.80 -4.95 5.65
N ARG A 249 7.41 -5.34 4.54
CA ARG A 249 7.20 -4.71 3.24
C ARG A 249 6.31 -5.57 2.37
N PHE A 250 5.08 -5.12 2.16
CA PHE A 250 4.16 -5.72 1.20
C PHE A 250 4.37 -5.10 -0.18
N VAL A 251 4.08 -5.89 -1.19
CA VAL A 251 3.99 -5.47 -2.59
C VAL A 251 2.62 -5.87 -3.12
N LEU A 252 1.92 -4.91 -3.71
CA LEU A 252 0.74 -5.13 -4.54
C LEU A 252 1.09 -4.70 -5.95
N SER A 253 1.01 -5.60 -6.90
CA SER A 253 1.23 -5.34 -8.32
C SER A 253 0.03 -5.81 -9.13
N TRP A 254 -0.13 -5.28 -10.33
CA TRP A 254 -1.20 -5.65 -11.24
C TRP A 254 -0.70 -5.75 -12.67
N TYR A 255 -1.46 -6.46 -13.49
CA TYR A 255 -1.19 -6.61 -14.92
C TYR A 255 -2.53 -6.68 -15.67
N ALA A 256 -2.87 -5.60 -16.31
CA ALA A 256 -4.04 -5.43 -17.15
C ALA A 256 -3.61 -4.79 -18.48
N PRO A 257 -2.83 -5.52 -19.29
CA PRO A 257 -1.99 -4.91 -20.33
C PRO A 257 -2.77 -4.33 -21.48
N ARG A 258 -4.00 -4.78 -21.70
CA ARG A 258 -4.81 -4.43 -22.86
C ARG A 258 -6.14 -3.82 -22.44
N TRP A 259 -6.51 -2.73 -23.10
CA TRP A 259 -7.81 -2.13 -22.96
C TRP A 259 -8.42 -1.76 -24.34
N VAL A 260 -9.73 -1.58 -24.37
CA VAL A 260 -10.46 -1.24 -25.60
C VAL A 260 -10.93 0.20 -25.47
N GLY A 261 -10.54 1.04 -26.43
CA GLY A 261 -10.99 2.43 -26.50
C GLY A 261 -12.45 2.54 -26.91
N THR A 262 -13.02 3.74 -26.79
CA THR A 262 -14.39 4.05 -27.24
C THR A 262 -14.54 3.96 -28.76
N ASP A 263 -13.44 3.91 -29.50
CA ASP A 263 -13.32 3.74 -30.94
C ASP A 263 -13.19 2.23 -31.35
N GLU A 264 -13.38 1.32 -30.38
CA GLU A 264 -13.24 -0.12 -30.53
C GLU A 264 -11.79 -0.60 -30.86
N HIS A 265 -10.79 0.31 -30.83
CA HIS A 265 -9.40 -0.08 -30.99
C HIS A 265 -8.86 -0.68 -29.71
N HIS A 266 -7.97 -1.65 -29.89
CA HIS A 266 -7.22 -2.28 -28.82
C HIS A 266 -5.92 -1.52 -28.59
N TYR A 267 -5.71 -1.13 -27.35
CA TYR A 267 -4.51 -0.44 -26.89
C TYR A 267 -3.76 -1.33 -25.89
N TRP A 268 -2.46 -1.09 -25.78
CA TRP A 268 -1.59 -1.79 -24.86
C TRP A 268 -0.88 -0.79 -23.96
N HIS A 269 -0.80 -1.13 -22.68
CA HIS A 269 0.03 -0.37 -21.76
C HIS A 269 1.51 -0.63 -22.02
N ALA A 270 2.35 0.40 -21.96
CA ALA A 270 3.76 0.31 -22.25
C ALA A 270 4.52 -0.66 -21.32
N TYR A 271 4.05 -0.85 -20.09
CA TYR A 271 4.67 -1.81 -19.16
C TYR A 271 4.62 -3.26 -19.66
N SER A 272 3.69 -3.61 -20.56
CA SER A 272 3.63 -4.95 -21.15
C SER A 272 4.79 -5.28 -22.11
N GLU A 273 5.62 -4.30 -22.45
CA GLU A 273 6.89 -4.54 -23.15
C GLU A 273 8.03 -4.96 -22.19
N ARG A 274 7.81 -4.78 -20.88
CA ARG A 274 8.81 -5.08 -19.84
C ARG A 274 8.46 -6.29 -18.99
N PHE A 275 7.18 -6.52 -18.78
CA PHE A 275 6.67 -7.53 -17.87
C PHE A 275 5.66 -8.43 -18.57
N ASP A 276 5.73 -9.71 -18.27
CA ASP A 276 4.83 -10.73 -18.83
C ASP A 276 3.66 -11.07 -17.89
N GLY A 277 3.60 -10.48 -16.67
CA GLY A 277 2.54 -10.72 -15.69
C GLY A 277 2.76 -9.98 -14.37
N ALA A 278 1.76 -10.04 -13.50
CA ALA A 278 1.78 -9.36 -12.20
C ALA A 278 2.88 -9.89 -11.28
N ALA A 279 3.17 -11.20 -11.32
CA ALA A 279 4.25 -11.80 -10.52
C ALA A 279 5.64 -11.26 -10.89
N GLU A 280 5.89 -10.95 -12.16
CA GLU A 280 7.17 -10.39 -12.59
C GLU A 280 7.33 -8.95 -12.11
N VAL A 281 6.26 -8.15 -12.16
CA VAL A 281 6.25 -6.82 -11.57
C VAL A 281 6.51 -6.87 -10.06
N ALA A 282 5.87 -7.81 -9.35
CA ALA A 282 6.06 -7.98 -7.92
C ALA A 282 7.50 -8.33 -7.55
N ARG A 283 8.15 -9.23 -8.31
CA ARG A 283 9.56 -9.58 -8.12
C ARG A 283 10.47 -8.38 -8.37
N PHE A 284 10.24 -7.63 -9.44
CA PHE A 284 10.99 -6.41 -9.73
C PHE A 284 10.89 -5.40 -8.57
N LEU A 285 9.68 -5.14 -8.06
CA LEU A 285 9.49 -4.24 -6.93
C LEU A 285 10.15 -4.79 -5.66
N ALA A 286 10.08 -6.09 -5.40
CA ALA A 286 10.71 -6.69 -4.24
C ALA A 286 12.23 -6.62 -4.29
N GLU A 287 12.85 -6.77 -5.44
CA GLU A 287 14.30 -6.69 -5.63
C GLU A 287 14.81 -5.25 -5.59
N GLU A 288 14.05 -4.32 -6.17
CA GLU A 288 14.49 -2.94 -6.40
C GLU A 288 13.90 -1.92 -5.40
N HIS A 289 13.06 -2.36 -4.42
CA HIS A 289 12.35 -1.43 -3.51
C HIS A 289 13.27 -0.41 -2.83
N GLY A 290 14.41 -0.86 -2.30
CA GLY A 290 15.38 0.01 -1.61
C GLY A 290 15.97 1.09 -2.54
N PRO A 291 16.66 0.69 -3.63
CA PRO A 291 17.19 1.63 -4.62
C PRO A 291 16.14 2.56 -5.23
N LEU A 292 14.91 2.08 -5.47
CA LEU A 292 13.83 2.90 -6.02
C LEU A 292 13.37 3.97 -5.02
N LEU A 293 13.15 3.59 -3.76
CA LEU A 293 12.78 4.54 -2.71
C LEU A 293 13.90 5.58 -2.49
N GLU A 294 15.16 5.16 -2.44
CA GLU A 294 16.30 6.09 -2.34
C GLU A 294 16.32 7.12 -3.48
N ARG A 295 16.03 6.70 -4.72
CA ARG A 295 15.96 7.62 -5.87
C ARG A 295 14.79 8.59 -5.73
N ILE A 296 13.63 8.14 -5.23
CA ILE A 296 12.48 9.00 -4.96
C ILE A 296 12.83 10.05 -3.90
N LEU A 297 13.34 9.62 -2.76
CA LEU A 297 13.70 10.51 -1.66
C LEU A 297 14.80 11.51 -2.07
N ALA A 298 15.74 11.08 -2.90
CA ALA A 298 16.81 11.94 -3.38
C ALA A 298 16.31 13.12 -4.24
N TRP A 299 15.31 12.92 -5.10
CA TRP A 299 14.77 14.06 -5.84
C TRP A 299 13.80 14.91 -5.01
N GLN A 300 13.07 14.28 -4.05
CA GLN A 300 12.27 15.04 -3.08
C GLN A 300 13.17 15.95 -2.23
N ASP A 301 14.31 15.44 -1.78
CA ASP A 301 15.29 16.20 -1.00
C ASP A 301 15.77 17.48 -1.74
N VAL A 302 15.90 17.42 -3.07
CA VAL A 302 16.21 18.60 -3.88
C VAL A 302 15.08 19.64 -3.83
N ILE A 303 13.82 19.18 -3.86
CA ILE A 303 12.66 20.10 -3.85
C ILE A 303 12.46 20.69 -2.44
N TYR A 304 12.47 19.86 -1.41
CA TYR A 304 12.25 20.29 -0.03
C TYR A 304 13.45 21.03 0.58
N GLY A 305 14.67 20.82 0.06
CA GLY A 305 15.86 21.55 0.48
C GLY A 305 16.06 22.89 -0.23
N GLU A 306 15.18 23.27 -1.16
CA GLU A 306 15.30 24.53 -1.92
C GLU A 306 14.58 25.66 -1.18
N GLU A 307 15.36 26.60 -0.60
CA GLU A 307 14.84 27.74 0.19
C GLU A 307 14.07 28.77 -0.66
N ASP A 308 14.32 28.81 -1.98
CA ASP A 308 13.70 29.77 -2.90
C ASP A 308 12.33 29.32 -3.43
N LEU A 309 11.90 28.09 -3.16
CA LEU A 309 10.56 27.64 -3.53
C LEU A 309 9.51 28.27 -2.62
N PRO A 310 8.44 28.85 -3.18
CA PRO A 310 7.33 29.35 -2.36
C PRO A 310 6.63 28.19 -1.66
N VAL A 311 6.53 28.25 -0.38
CA VAL A 311 5.84 27.31 0.51
C VAL A 311 4.36 27.68 0.57
#